data_4b3f4c808648a4e60d040d98f88e17bd
#
_entry.id   4b3f4c808648a4e60d040d98f88e17bd
#
_cell.length_a   1.000
_cell.length_b   1.000
_cell.length_c   1.000
_cell.angle_alpha   90.00
_cell.angle_beta   90.00
_cell.angle_gamma   90.00
#
_symmetry.space_group_name_H-M   'P 1'
#
loop_
_entity.id
_entity.type
_entity.pdbx_description
1 polymer ?
#
loop_
_entity_poly.entity_id
_entity_poly.type
_entity_poly.pdbx_seq_one_letter_code
_entity_poly.pdbx_strand_id
1 'polypeptide(L)'
;MGDEYTYTRVTVIEESSVDLRKEEFSDITFGKYIQNHKNLPKKPGVFCIKLRDGIAANGIVDIYHGNKPTQVNISCKSEDIVYIGKSSNIFNRVNRMFSSYKGANMVARKLNRLIYSKENDIKEPMPNITADQAKNLLEKVEFAYFLEESMVKRDFKKVRAVNEYMPCLNIGFEH
;
A
#
# COMPACT_ATOMS: atom_id res chain seq x y z
N MET A 1 -5.86 18.99 -40.01
CA MET A 1 -7.16 18.46 -39.61
C MET A 1 -7.01 17.94 -38.16
N GLY A 2 -7.55 18.69 -37.25
CA GLY A 2 -7.47 18.30 -35.84
C GLY A 2 -8.61 17.36 -35.51
N ASP A 3 -8.29 16.20 -34.97
CA ASP A 3 -9.29 15.30 -34.40
C ASP A 3 -9.76 15.88 -33.06
N GLU A 4 -11.04 16.34 -33.04
CA GLU A 4 -11.73 16.70 -31.80
C GLU A 4 -11.96 15.45 -30.97
N TYR A 5 -11.13 15.27 -29.95
CA TYR A 5 -11.44 14.33 -28.87
C TYR A 5 -12.50 14.95 -27.95
N THR A 6 -13.75 14.63 -28.21
CA THR A 6 -14.86 14.98 -27.32
C THR A 6 -14.80 14.12 -26.08
N TYR A 7 -14.29 14.67 -24.99
CA TYR A 7 -14.32 13.98 -23.69
C TYR A 7 -15.73 14.04 -23.08
N THR A 8 -16.44 12.94 -23.11
CA THR A 8 -17.68 12.73 -22.35
C THR A 8 -17.37 12.53 -20.86
N ARG A 9 -16.85 13.55 -20.20
CA ARG A 9 -16.40 13.48 -18.81
C ARG A 9 -17.30 14.22 -17.82
N VAL A 10 -18.31 14.93 -18.30
CA VAL A 10 -19.03 15.91 -17.46
C VAL A 10 -20.10 15.29 -16.55
N THR A 11 -20.75 14.22 -16.97
CA THR A 11 -21.89 13.64 -16.21
C THR A 11 -21.47 12.78 -15.01
N VAL A 12 -20.28 12.16 -15.07
CA VAL A 12 -19.76 11.32 -13.98
C VAL A 12 -19.15 12.14 -12.84
N ILE A 13 -18.73 13.39 -13.13
CA ILE A 13 -18.09 14.27 -12.14
C ILE A 13 -19.09 14.89 -11.16
N GLU A 14 -20.31 15.17 -11.58
CA GLU A 14 -21.31 15.82 -10.69
C GLU A 14 -21.87 14.88 -9.64
N GLU A 15 -22.22 13.63 -9.98
CA GLU A 15 -22.70 12.67 -8.99
C GLU A 15 -21.61 12.22 -8.03
N SER A 16 -20.39 12.03 -8.51
CA SER A 16 -19.25 11.64 -7.67
C SER A 16 -18.79 12.78 -6.76
N SER A 17 -18.92 14.04 -7.15
CA SER A 17 -18.48 15.18 -6.33
C SER A 17 -19.39 15.42 -5.11
N VAL A 18 -20.67 15.13 -5.22
CA VAL A 18 -21.61 15.23 -4.09
C VAL A 18 -21.33 14.15 -3.04
N ASP A 19 -21.03 12.93 -3.48
CA ASP A 19 -20.70 11.82 -2.60
C ASP A 19 -19.34 12.01 -1.91
N LEU A 20 -18.33 12.52 -2.63
CA LEU A 20 -17.01 12.80 -2.09
C LEU A 20 -17.03 13.90 -1.02
N ARG A 21 -17.88 14.90 -1.14
CA ARG A 21 -18.04 15.94 -0.09
C ARG A 21 -18.58 15.38 1.22
N LYS A 22 -19.48 14.40 1.16
CA LYS A 22 -19.96 13.71 2.37
C LYS A 22 -18.86 12.87 3.02
N GLU A 23 -18.03 12.21 2.20
CA GLU A 23 -16.90 11.40 2.67
C GLU A 23 -15.75 12.26 3.23
N GLU A 24 -15.64 13.54 2.81
CA GLU A 24 -14.61 14.46 3.29
C GLU A 24 -14.70 14.72 4.81
N PHE A 25 -15.89 14.60 5.38
CA PHE A 25 -16.14 14.81 6.81
C PHE A 25 -16.21 13.51 7.62
N SER A 26 -16.10 12.35 6.97
CA SER A 26 -16.10 11.07 7.67
C SER A 26 -14.70 10.72 8.14
N ASP A 27 -14.56 10.23 9.37
CA ASP A 27 -13.31 9.70 9.89
C ASP A 27 -12.91 8.44 9.11
N ILE A 28 -11.63 8.34 8.75
CA ILE A 28 -11.07 7.13 8.16
C ILE A 28 -10.63 6.21 9.29
N THR A 29 -11.43 5.20 9.54
CA THR A 29 -11.13 4.22 10.59
C THR A 29 -10.98 2.83 9.99
N PHE A 30 -9.80 2.24 10.16
CA PHE A 30 -9.59 0.84 9.85
C PHE A 30 -10.27 -0.04 10.88
N GLY A 31 -10.75 -1.22 10.45
CA GLY A 31 -11.32 -2.22 11.32
C GLY A 31 -10.29 -2.85 12.26
N LYS A 32 -10.69 -3.91 12.95
CA LYS A 32 -9.79 -4.66 13.84
C LYS A 32 -8.60 -5.23 13.06
N TYR A 33 -7.41 -5.14 13.65
CA TYR A 33 -6.22 -5.77 13.11
C TYR A 33 -6.29 -7.30 13.17
N ILE A 34 -5.88 -7.94 12.09
CA ILE A 34 -5.82 -9.38 11.92
C ILE A 34 -4.40 -9.82 11.55
N GLN A 35 -3.94 -10.88 12.16
CA GLN A 35 -2.59 -11.40 11.93
C GLN A 35 -2.53 -12.39 10.77
N ASN A 36 -3.60 -13.17 10.58
CA ASN A 36 -3.66 -14.16 9.51
C ASN A 36 -4.27 -13.54 8.25
N HIS A 37 -3.43 -13.25 7.26
CA HIS A 37 -3.85 -12.70 5.97
C HIS A 37 -4.90 -13.53 5.23
N LYS A 38 -5.01 -14.85 5.54
CA LYS A 38 -6.05 -15.72 4.97
C LYS A 38 -7.47 -15.33 5.37
N ASN A 39 -7.60 -14.55 6.47
CA ASN A 39 -8.88 -14.04 6.94
C ASN A 39 -9.27 -12.70 6.28
N LEU A 40 -8.45 -12.17 5.37
CA LEU A 40 -8.78 -10.97 4.60
C LEU A 40 -9.95 -11.22 3.64
N PRO A 41 -10.82 -10.24 3.42
CA PRO A 41 -11.99 -10.41 2.56
C PRO A 41 -11.62 -10.44 1.08
N LYS A 42 -12.35 -11.24 0.32
CA LYS A 42 -12.32 -11.26 -1.16
C LYS A 42 -13.26 -10.20 -1.72
N LYS A 43 -13.21 -8.99 -1.19
CA LYS A 43 -14.10 -7.86 -1.50
C LYS A 43 -13.31 -6.59 -1.76
N PRO A 44 -13.93 -5.59 -2.42
CA PRO A 44 -13.31 -4.29 -2.63
C PRO A 44 -13.15 -3.51 -1.32
N GLY A 45 -12.04 -2.78 -1.21
CA GLY A 45 -11.80 -1.92 -0.06
C GLY A 45 -10.41 -1.31 -0.02
N VAL A 46 -10.15 -0.64 1.09
CA VAL A 46 -8.85 -0.08 1.47
C VAL A 46 -8.31 -0.89 2.63
N PHE A 47 -7.04 -1.17 2.62
CA PHE A 47 -6.36 -1.94 3.67
C PHE A 47 -5.06 -1.26 4.09
N CYS A 48 -4.65 -1.52 5.30
CA CYS A 48 -3.34 -1.12 5.79
C CYS A 48 -2.54 -2.32 6.27
N ILE A 49 -1.22 -2.13 6.27
CA ILE A 49 -0.23 -3.05 6.80
C ILE A 49 0.47 -2.33 7.95
N LYS A 50 0.49 -2.96 9.11
CA LYS A 50 1.13 -2.48 10.33
C LYS A 50 2.22 -3.45 10.76
N LEU A 51 3.32 -2.95 11.29
CA LEU A 51 4.33 -3.80 11.94
C LEU A 51 3.77 -4.38 13.24
N ARG A 52 4.06 -5.65 13.51
CA ARG A 52 3.72 -6.25 14.82
C ARG A 52 4.58 -5.66 15.92
N ASP A 53 4.11 -5.81 17.15
CA ASP A 53 4.86 -5.41 18.34
C ASP A 53 6.26 -6.01 18.35
N GLY A 54 7.24 -5.20 18.74
CA GLY A 54 8.66 -5.57 18.76
C GLY A 54 9.35 -5.61 17.39
N ILE A 55 8.65 -5.35 16.27
CA ILE A 55 9.24 -5.32 14.92
C ILE A 55 9.52 -3.89 14.52
N ALA A 56 10.77 -3.62 14.09
CA ALA A 56 11.17 -2.35 13.49
C ALA A 56 11.68 -2.58 12.07
N ALA A 57 11.48 -1.60 11.19
CA ALA A 57 11.92 -1.62 9.81
C ALA A 57 12.67 -0.33 9.50
N ASN A 58 13.99 -0.40 9.44
CA ASN A 58 14.87 0.74 9.26
C ASN A 58 15.86 0.49 8.14
N GLY A 59 16.16 1.50 7.34
CA GLY A 59 17.17 1.41 6.31
C GLY A 59 16.88 2.26 5.08
N ILE A 60 17.59 1.96 4.00
CA ILE A 60 17.51 2.70 2.74
C ILE A 60 16.69 1.89 1.74
N VAL A 61 15.75 2.55 1.10
CA VAL A 61 14.98 2.01 -0.03
C VAL A 61 15.11 2.91 -1.25
N ASP A 62 14.98 2.30 -2.43
CA ASP A 62 14.96 3.03 -3.68
C ASP A 62 13.54 3.47 -4.02
N ILE A 63 13.40 4.75 -4.34
CA ILE A 63 12.18 5.31 -4.92
C ILE A 63 12.50 5.66 -6.36
N TYR A 64 11.67 5.20 -7.28
CA TYR A 64 11.85 5.45 -8.70
C TYR A 64 10.99 6.64 -9.14
N HIS A 65 11.65 7.68 -9.66
CA HIS A 65 11.03 8.76 -10.43
C HIS A 65 11.37 8.52 -11.90
N GLY A 66 10.46 7.87 -12.62
CA GLY A 66 10.76 7.34 -13.96
C GLY A 66 11.83 6.26 -13.88
N ASN A 67 12.93 6.42 -14.64
CA ASN A 67 14.04 5.44 -14.68
C ASN A 67 15.18 5.74 -13.68
N LYS A 68 15.06 6.80 -12.86
CA LYS A 68 16.11 7.20 -11.91
C LYS A 68 15.72 6.80 -10.49
N PRO A 69 16.51 5.94 -9.82
CA PRO A 69 16.33 5.64 -8.42
C PRO A 69 16.81 6.82 -7.57
N THR A 70 16.04 7.13 -6.53
CA THR A 70 16.44 8.03 -5.44
C THR A 70 16.44 7.22 -4.16
N GLN A 71 17.52 7.25 -3.41
CA GLN A 71 17.63 6.56 -2.14
C GLN A 71 17.00 7.38 -1.03
N VAL A 72 16.13 6.76 -0.25
CA VAL A 72 15.46 7.39 0.90
C VAL A 72 15.68 6.53 2.13
N ASN A 73 16.09 7.18 3.20
CA ASN A 73 16.21 6.54 4.51
C ASN A 73 14.84 6.48 5.17
N ILE A 74 14.42 5.29 5.55
CA ILE A 74 13.13 5.01 6.19
C ILE A 74 13.38 4.48 7.60
N SER A 75 12.60 4.98 8.55
CA SER A 75 12.57 4.49 9.93
C SER A 75 11.13 4.29 10.35
N CYS A 76 10.73 3.01 10.45
CA CYS A 76 9.41 2.62 10.94
C CYS A 76 9.60 1.88 12.28
N LYS A 77 8.87 2.33 13.27
CA LYS A 77 8.86 1.72 14.60
C LYS A 77 7.86 0.58 14.67
N SER A 78 7.96 -0.20 15.73
CA SER A 78 6.92 -1.15 16.13
C SER A 78 5.56 -0.46 16.19
N GLU A 79 4.53 -1.16 15.74
CA GLU A 79 3.15 -0.68 15.66
C GLU A 79 2.87 0.41 14.59
N ASP A 80 3.85 0.88 13.85
CA ASP A 80 3.61 1.84 12.77
C ASP A 80 2.85 1.20 11.60
N ILE A 81 1.91 1.94 11.02
CA ILE A 81 1.34 1.62 9.71
C ILE A 81 2.41 1.91 8.67
N VAL A 82 2.82 0.86 7.96
CA VAL A 82 3.90 0.96 6.97
C VAL A 82 3.39 1.16 5.55
N TYR A 83 2.17 0.69 5.26
CA TYR A 83 1.58 0.79 3.93
C TYR A 83 0.06 0.84 3.97
N ILE A 84 -0.53 1.63 3.07
CA ILE A 84 -1.98 1.67 2.81
C ILE A 84 -2.20 1.43 1.33
N GLY A 85 -3.04 0.44 1.02
CA GLY A 85 -3.40 0.04 -0.33
C GLY A 85 -4.90 0.00 -0.55
N LYS A 86 -5.29 -0.08 -1.82
CA LYS A 86 -6.68 -0.31 -2.25
C LYS A 86 -6.73 -1.50 -3.21
N SER A 87 -7.87 -2.17 -3.27
CA SER A 87 -8.07 -3.26 -4.22
C SER A 87 -9.55 -3.54 -4.45
N SER A 88 -9.88 -4.10 -5.62
CA SER A 88 -11.17 -4.75 -5.87
C SER A 88 -11.30 -6.10 -5.18
N ASN A 89 -10.20 -6.68 -4.71
CA ASN A 89 -10.14 -7.91 -3.94
C ASN A 89 -8.93 -7.85 -3.00
N ILE A 90 -9.17 -7.50 -1.74
CA ILE A 90 -8.10 -7.27 -0.75
C ILE A 90 -7.27 -8.55 -0.56
N PHE A 91 -7.91 -9.70 -0.38
CA PHE A 91 -7.23 -10.98 -0.19
C PHE A 91 -6.24 -11.29 -1.32
N ASN A 92 -6.70 -11.21 -2.58
CA ASN A 92 -5.84 -11.49 -3.73
C ASN A 92 -4.68 -10.49 -3.84
N ARG A 93 -4.94 -9.22 -3.55
CA ARG A 93 -3.90 -8.17 -3.58
C ARG A 93 -2.81 -8.44 -2.57
N VAL A 94 -3.16 -8.77 -1.33
CA VAL A 94 -2.20 -9.07 -0.26
C VAL A 94 -1.43 -10.34 -0.56
N ASN A 95 -2.10 -11.41 -1.02
CA ASN A 95 -1.40 -12.65 -1.41
C ASN A 95 -0.35 -12.42 -2.50
N ARG A 96 -0.67 -11.62 -3.52
CA ARG A 96 0.30 -11.29 -4.57
C ARG A 96 1.42 -10.39 -4.07
N MET A 97 1.12 -9.49 -3.15
CA MET A 97 2.10 -8.59 -2.54
C MET A 97 3.14 -9.36 -1.71
N PHE A 98 2.70 -10.37 -0.95
CA PHE A 98 3.57 -11.24 -0.16
C PHE A 98 3.84 -12.57 -0.88
N SER A 99 4.43 -12.47 -2.05
CA SER A 99 4.80 -13.62 -2.89
C SER A 99 6.14 -13.37 -3.57
N SER A 100 6.66 -14.38 -4.24
CA SER A 100 7.86 -14.24 -5.10
C SER A 100 7.56 -13.62 -6.47
N TYR A 101 6.33 -13.21 -6.75
CA TYR A 101 5.95 -12.60 -8.02
C TYR A 101 6.42 -11.13 -8.11
N LYS A 102 7.52 -10.92 -8.81
CA LYS A 102 8.24 -9.63 -8.89
C LYS A 102 7.39 -8.43 -9.32
N GLY A 103 6.38 -8.62 -10.17
CA GLY A 103 5.50 -7.56 -10.64
C GLY A 103 4.50 -7.01 -9.61
N ALA A 104 4.33 -7.68 -8.46
CA ALA A 104 3.31 -7.32 -7.47
C ALA A 104 3.84 -7.18 -6.03
N ASN A 105 5.11 -7.52 -5.78
CA ASN A 105 5.66 -7.68 -4.44
C ASN A 105 6.61 -6.55 -3.99
N MET A 106 6.51 -5.37 -4.57
CA MET A 106 7.40 -4.25 -4.26
C MET A 106 7.39 -3.89 -2.76
N VAL A 107 6.22 -3.84 -2.14
CA VAL A 107 6.09 -3.54 -0.70
C VAL A 107 6.80 -4.60 0.15
N ALA A 108 6.59 -5.89 -0.15
CA ALA A 108 7.24 -6.97 0.57
C ALA A 108 8.77 -6.96 0.37
N ARG A 109 9.27 -6.63 -0.82
CA ARG A 109 10.71 -6.47 -1.08
C ARG A 109 11.31 -5.34 -0.25
N LYS A 110 10.64 -4.18 -0.19
CA LYS A 110 11.06 -3.05 0.65
C LYS A 110 11.07 -3.44 2.13
N LEU A 111 10.00 -4.09 2.62
CA LEU A 111 9.95 -4.58 4.00
C LEU A 111 11.05 -5.59 4.31
N ASN A 112 11.31 -6.54 3.41
CA ASN A 112 12.38 -7.51 3.59
C ASN A 112 13.75 -6.84 3.74
N ARG A 113 14.01 -5.84 2.91
CA ARG A 113 15.24 -5.04 3.02
C ARG A 113 15.32 -4.31 4.35
N LEU A 114 14.25 -3.62 4.76
CA LEU A 114 14.23 -2.80 5.98
C LEU A 114 14.31 -3.62 7.27
N ILE A 115 13.78 -4.84 7.28
CA ILE A 115 13.76 -5.70 8.47
C ILE A 115 15.05 -6.54 8.58
N TYR A 116 15.60 -7.03 7.45
CA TYR A 116 16.64 -8.04 7.46
C TYR A 116 17.98 -7.60 6.90
N SER A 117 18.07 -6.51 6.12
CA SER A 117 19.35 -6.06 5.59
C SER A 117 20.13 -5.27 6.63
N LYS A 118 21.44 -5.56 6.72
CA LYS A 118 22.39 -4.75 7.49
C LYS A 118 22.74 -3.48 6.70
N GLU A 119 23.06 -2.39 7.39
CA GLU A 119 23.33 -1.07 6.81
C GLU A 119 24.33 -1.05 5.64
N ASN A 120 25.19 -2.06 5.53
CA ASN A 120 26.23 -2.14 4.50
C ASN A 120 25.88 -3.03 3.29
N ASP A 121 24.72 -3.66 3.26
CA ASP A 121 24.28 -4.59 2.21
C ASP A 121 23.37 -3.93 1.15
N ILE A 122 23.70 -2.70 0.75
CA ILE A 122 22.96 -2.02 -0.30
C ILE A 122 23.36 -2.57 -1.66
N LYS A 123 22.69 -3.63 -2.09
CA LYS A 123 22.79 -4.13 -3.46
C LYS A 123 21.73 -3.48 -4.33
N GLU A 124 22.17 -2.80 -5.37
CA GLU A 124 21.34 -2.25 -6.41
C GLU A 124 21.33 -3.18 -7.65
N PRO A 125 20.18 -3.43 -8.28
CA PRO A 125 18.83 -3.14 -7.81
C PRO A 125 18.39 -4.04 -6.65
N MET A 126 17.35 -3.62 -5.91
CA MET A 126 16.82 -4.39 -4.79
C MET A 126 16.39 -5.80 -5.25
N PRO A 127 16.94 -6.87 -4.68
CA PRO A 127 16.67 -8.23 -5.13
C PRO A 127 15.22 -8.63 -4.94
N ASN A 128 14.76 -9.62 -5.72
CA ASN A 128 13.47 -10.24 -5.47
C ASN A 128 13.53 -11.08 -4.19
N ILE A 129 12.35 -11.31 -3.60
CA ILE A 129 12.20 -12.19 -2.43
C ILE A 129 11.79 -13.60 -2.86
N THR A 130 12.20 -14.58 -2.08
CA THR A 130 11.74 -15.97 -2.20
C THR A 130 10.36 -16.14 -1.56
N ALA A 131 9.70 -17.27 -1.85
CA ALA A 131 8.44 -17.61 -1.21
C ALA A 131 8.57 -17.74 0.32
N ASP A 132 9.70 -18.27 0.82
CA ASP A 132 9.96 -18.38 2.25
C ASP A 132 10.19 -17.02 2.91
N GLN A 133 10.90 -16.10 2.25
CA GLN A 133 11.04 -14.74 2.72
C GLN A 133 9.69 -14.02 2.79
N ALA A 134 8.84 -14.17 1.77
CA ALA A 134 7.49 -13.63 1.78
C ALA A 134 6.64 -14.17 2.94
N LYS A 135 6.73 -15.48 3.21
CA LYS A 135 6.06 -16.12 4.34
C LYS A 135 6.57 -15.56 5.68
N ASN A 136 7.88 -15.41 5.84
CA ASN A 136 8.48 -14.86 7.06
C ASN A 136 8.04 -13.41 7.31
N LEU A 137 7.87 -12.61 6.25
CA LEU A 137 7.35 -11.24 6.36
C LEU A 137 5.92 -11.18 6.87
N LEU A 138 5.06 -12.13 6.46
CA LEU A 138 3.67 -12.23 6.95
C LEU A 138 3.60 -12.42 8.46
N GLU A 139 4.61 -13.00 9.08
CA GLU A 139 4.72 -13.16 10.53
C GLU A 139 5.12 -11.86 11.26
N LYS A 140 5.58 -10.86 10.52
CA LYS A 140 6.05 -9.57 11.06
C LYS A 140 5.02 -8.45 10.97
N VAL A 141 3.90 -8.69 10.29
CA VAL A 141 2.89 -7.67 9.98
C VAL A 141 1.50 -8.09 10.42
N GLU A 142 0.64 -7.10 10.58
CA GLU A 142 -0.79 -7.22 10.79
C GLU A 142 -1.54 -6.41 9.75
N PHE A 143 -2.79 -6.76 9.51
CA PHE A 143 -3.63 -6.14 8.51
C PHE A 143 -4.91 -5.60 9.13
N ALA A 144 -5.35 -4.44 8.66
CA ALA A 144 -6.72 -3.98 8.91
C ALA A 144 -7.29 -3.42 7.60
N TYR A 145 -8.60 -3.32 7.51
CA TYR A 145 -9.27 -2.86 6.30
C TYR A 145 -10.63 -2.23 6.62
N PHE A 146 -11.16 -1.54 5.64
CA PHE A 146 -12.58 -1.24 5.52
C PHE A 146 -13.06 -1.52 4.09
N LEU A 147 -14.31 -1.94 3.95
CA LEU A 147 -14.89 -2.25 2.66
C LEU A 147 -15.43 -0.99 1.99
N GLU A 148 -15.23 -0.89 0.68
CA GLU A 148 -15.75 0.18 -0.15
C GLU A 148 -15.94 -0.32 -1.58
N GLU A 149 -17.18 -0.45 -2.00
CA GLU A 149 -17.56 -0.96 -3.33
C GLU A 149 -17.25 0.05 -4.44
N SER A 150 -17.51 1.34 -4.19
CA SER A 150 -17.28 2.40 -5.16
C SER A 150 -15.77 2.60 -5.39
N MET A 151 -15.33 2.46 -6.64
CA MET A 151 -13.94 2.69 -7.01
C MET A 151 -13.50 4.13 -6.70
N VAL A 152 -14.33 5.11 -7.01
CA VAL A 152 -14.04 6.54 -6.79
C VAL A 152 -13.91 6.85 -5.29
N LYS A 153 -14.86 6.37 -4.47
CA LYS A 153 -14.78 6.53 -3.01
C LYS A 153 -13.59 5.81 -2.42
N ARG A 154 -13.27 4.62 -2.92
CA ARG A 154 -12.11 3.84 -2.49
C ARG A 154 -10.79 4.58 -2.76
N ASP A 155 -10.68 5.22 -3.93
CA ASP A 155 -9.52 6.03 -4.29
C ASP A 155 -9.37 7.25 -3.38
N PHE A 156 -10.46 7.96 -3.16
CA PHE A 156 -10.50 9.11 -2.28
C PHE A 156 -10.17 8.74 -0.81
N LYS A 157 -10.77 7.68 -0.30
CA LYS A 157 -10.50 7.18 1.06
C LYS A 157 -9.07 6.71 1.25
N LYS A 158 -8.47 6.07 0.22
CA LYS A 158 -7.05 5.72 0.25
C LYS A 158 -6.18 6.97 0.39
N VAL A 159 -6.41 8.00 -0.43
CA VAL A 159 -5.62 9.25 -0.37
C VAL A 159 -5.75 9.91 0.99
N ARG A 160 -6.95 10.00 1.53
CA ARG A 160 -7.17 10.53 2.89
C ARG A 160 -6.45 9.72 3.95
N ALA A 161 -6.55 8.40 3.91
CA ALA A 161 -5.88 7.52 4.87
C ALA A 161 -4.35 7.68 4.79
N VAL A 162 -3.78 7.77 3.59
CA VAL A 162 -2.33 8.03 3.42
C VAL A 162 -1.93 9.38 4.02
N ASN A 163 -2.73 10.42 3.83
CA ASN A 163 -2.44 11.75 4.41
C ASN A 163 -2.60 11.78 5.93
N GLU A 164 -3.53 11.03 6.49
CA GLU A 164 -3.79 10.97 7.92
C GLU A 164 -2.75 10.13 8.67
N TYR A 165 -2.44 8.95 8.16
CA TYR A 165 -1.55 8.00 8.83
C TYR A 165 -0.08 8.11 8.40
N MET A 166 0.21 8.77 7.29
CA MET A 166 1.54 8.98 6.73
C MET A 166 2.43 7.71 6.71
N PRO A 167 1.97 6.62 6.10
CA PRO A 167 2.68 5.35 6.11
C PRO A 167 4.01 5.44 5.37
N CYS A 168 5.05 4.88 5.96
CA CYS A 168 6.43 5.08 5.49
C CYS A 168 6.75 4.47 4.11
N LEU A 169 5.98 3.48 3.62
CA LEU A 169 6.19 2.85 2.33
C LEU A 169 5.28 3.37 1.20
N ASN A 170 4.36 4.28 1.49
CA ASN A 170 3.61 4.99 0.44
C ASN A 170 4.39 6.19 -0.13
N ILE A 171 5.70 6.22 0.03
CA ILE A 171 6.57 7.24 -0.51
C ILE A 171 6.79 6.97 -2.00
N GLY A 172 6.44 7.91 -2.83
CA GLY A 172 6.38 7.76 -4.27
C GLY A 172 4.98 7.27 -4.70
N PHE A 173 4.46 7.89 -5.72
CA PHE A 173 3.14 7.59 -6.27
C PHE A 173 3.13 6.18 -6.88
N GLU A 174 2.96 5.18 -6.04
CA GLU A 174 2.56 3.86 -6.50
C GLU A 174 1.06 3.93 -6.79
N HIS A 175 0.76 4.15 -8.05
CA HIS A 175 -0.60 4.08 -8.61
C HIS A 175 -1.10 2.64 -8.65
#